data_385c2861d6e384fed7e3b4e071f0e786
#
_entry.id   385c2861d6e384fed7e3b4e071f0e786
#
_cell.length_a   1.000
_cell.length_b   1.000
_cell.length_c   1.000
_cell.angle_alpha   90.00
_cell.angle_beta   90.00
_cell.angle_gamma   90.00
#
_symmetry.space_group_name_H-M   'P 1'
#
loop_
_entity.id
_entity.type
_entity.pdbx_description
1 polymer ?
#
loop_
_entity_poly.entity_id
_entity_poly.type
_entity_poly.pdbx_seq_one_letter_code
_entity_poly.pdbx_strand_id
1 'polypeptide(L)'
;MPSRPIIRAGLVALLALLLAACRNPRREAMRELDRRGVEVSGSSFLAAAQDGDAELARLLLQARVYSGQRDADGNSPLHVALDRGHLAVAWGLIENGADLAGANPAGVTPLSLSVFRGETALTDRLLDAGAPPDGLTPDGDKVLPWAIRNGRLAFVRRLMEGGADPHQKDAAGTPLLHVAIESGRRDLALELLSLGADAAAVNAAGESALVAAMRRSWRDLYRPLVRAGADPNLPDSAGRMPLQAVIDGGDLELAKLLAGLGARPLGGSWAAALWKAIDERNLPVCRLLLGLGVSPEAPGPDGRRPLEVALEVDRPDFLHLFLCYGADGDPLYYEACRRRLDHHVSLLLAHGGLPRPMPAPFLDTPLGLAIRHNDVRAARLLLDRGAPPDQPVAEGQSPLHLAIVLGRTRIAEELLEHGADPNQPVLLPASRAFVKAVKGGTMRWLLKNDRNITPIMLAADSGRPETARALIKAGAKTNVWTRSNRMWPINIAARKTDVGMMRVLLGKDPEVEQRRLVVDLSEQRVWVYDSSGLELYTTSISTGKKGYATPTGTYAITNKYRTWTSTLYHASMPCFQRLSCSDFGFHQGNVPGYPASHGCIRVPPGNAQKLFALTELGDRVEIQQ
;
A
#
# COMPACT_ATOMS: atom_id res chain seq x y z
N MET A 1 111.63 -14.28 -0.39
CA MET A 1 110.93 -15.57 -0.25
C MET A 1 110.29 -15.57 1.11
N PRO A 2 108.99 -15.43 1.11
CA PRO A 2 108.19 -16.02 2.23
C PRO A 2 107.00 -16.76 1.65
N SER A 3 106.46 -17.74 2.32
CA SER A 3 105.15 -18.29 2.19
C SER A 3 105.02 -19.82 2.03
N ARG A 4 105.49 -20.50 3.05
CA ARG A 4 105.16 -21.92 3.17
C ARG A 4 104.16 -22.25 4.33
N PRO A 5 103.70 -21.37 5.25
CA PRO A 5 102.68 -21.77 6.21
C PRO A 5 101.25 -21.68 5.78
N ILE A 6 100.85 -20.76 4.81
CA ILE A 6 99.45 -20.52 4.43
C ILE A 6 98.90 -21.70 3.59
N ILE A 7 99.70 -22.33 2.75
CA ILE A 7 99.25 -23.47 1.93
C ILE A 7 98.97 -24.70 2.79
N ARG A 8 99.70 -24.90 3.88
CA ARG A 8 99.42 -26.03 4.79
C ARG A 8 98.14 -25.86 5.62
N ALA A 9 97.84 -24.64 6.06
CA ALA A 9 96.56 -24.37 6.77
C ALA A 9 95.36 -24.53 5.88
N GLY A 10 95.41 -24.07 4.61
CA GLY A 10 94.34 -24.24 3.60
C GLY A 10 94.10 -25.69 3.23
N LEU A 11 95.18 -26.48 3.13
CA LEU A 11 95.07 -27.93 2.82
C LEU A 11 94.51 -28.74 4.01
N VAL A 12 94.86 -28.35 5.26
CA VAL A 12 94.27 -28.97 6.46
C VAL A 12 92.80 -28.58 6.61
N ALA A 13 92.44 -27.35 6.34
CA ALA A 13 91.06 -26.92 6.36
C ALA A 13 90.20 -27.58 5.23
N LEU A 14 90.79 -27.72 4.03
CA LEU A 14 90.15 -28.45 2.94
C LEU A 14 90.02 -29.95 3.22
N LEU A 15 91.08 -30.53 3.82
CA LEU A 15 91.05 -31.93 4.22
C LEU A 15 90.04 -32.15 5.35
N ALA A 16 89.91 -31.23 6.29
CA ALA A 16 88.93 -31.26 7.38
C ALA A 16 87.48 -31.11 6.82
N LEU A 17 87.29 -30.24 5.83
CA LEU A 17 86.04 -30.11 5.11
C LEU A 17 85.72 -31.32 4.24
N LEU A 18 86.71 -31.94 3.59
CA LEU A 18 86.56 -33.18 2.84
C LEU A 18 86.33 -34.37 3.75
N LEU A 19 86.97 -34.44 4.90
CA LEU A 19 86.77 -35.45 5.96
C LEU A 19 85.41 -35.27 6.62
N ALA A 20 84.97 -34.06 6.82
CA ALA A 20 83.59 -33.76 7.28
C ALA A 20 82.51 -34.13 6.20
N ALA A 21 82.84 -33.92 4.94
CA ALA A 21 81.96 -34.34 3.80
C ALA A 21 81.97 -35.88 3.57
N CYS A 22 82.99 -36.57 4.06
CA CYS A 22 83.08 -38.05 4.01
C CYS A 22 82.42 -38.75 5.23
N ARG A 23 81.90 -38.00 6.23
CA ARG A 23 81.13 -38.60 7.32
C ARG A 23 79.85 -39.17 6.74
N ASN A 24 79.75 -40.46 6.66
CA ASN A 24 78.53 -41.14 6.32
C ASN A 24 77.59 -41.20 7.54
N PRO A 25 76.59 -40.32 7.62
CA PRO A 25 75.74 -40.22 8.84
C PRO A 25 75.08 -41.54 9.19
N ARG A 26 74.83 -42.37 8.19
CA ARG A 26 74.31 -43.74 8.41
C ARG A 26 75.30 -44.66 9.16
N ARG A 27 76.57 -44.60 8.78
CA ARG A 27 77.58 -45.45 9.46
C ARG A 27 77.84 -44.99 10.88
N GLU A 28 77.79 -43.72 11.17
CA GLU A 28 77.90 -43.16 12.49
C GLU A 28 76.71 -43.55 13.34
N ALA A 29 75.49 -43.40 12.86
CA ALA A 29 74.29 -43.83 13.52
C ALA A 29 74.31 -45.34 13.86
N MET A 30 74.67 -46.16 12.87
CA MET A 30 74.82 -47.63 13.12
C MET A 30 75.80 -47.99 14.21
N ARG A 31 76.96 -47.33 14.27
CA ARG A 31 77.97 -47.53 15.31
C ARG A 31 77.45 -47.07 16.69
N GLU A 32 76.67 -46.00 16.75
CA GLU A 32 76.08 -45.48 17.96
C GLU A 32 74.97 -46.39 18.51
N LEU A 33 74.12 -46.93 17.60
CA LEU A 33 73.13 -47.93 17.94
C LEU A 33 73.75 -49.22 18.48
N ASP A 34 74.81 -49.69 17.85
CA ASP A 34 75.55 -50.87 18.27
C ASP A 34 76.19 -50.64 19.71
N ARG A 35 76.77 -49.47 19.95
CA ARG A 35 77.24 -49.08 21.26
C ARG A 35 76.19 -49.06 22.35
N ARG A 36 74.99 -48.70 22.03
CA ARG A 36 73.85 -48.68 22.94
C ARG A 36 73.15 -50.02 23.07
N GLY A 37 73.62 -51.04 22.32
CA GLY A 37 73.03 -52.39 22.37
C GLY A 37 71.59 -52.40 21.81
N VAL A 38 71.28 -51.45 20.96
CA VAL A 38 69.94 -51.35 20.36
C VAL A 38 69.90 -52.14 19.05
N GLU A 39 68.96 -53.06 18.95
CA GLU A 39 68.68 -53.78 17.68
C GLU A 39 68.17 -52.81 16.65
N VAL A 40 68.73 -52.88 15.43
CA VAL A 40 68.36 -52.03 14.32
C VAL A 40 67.10 -52.62 13.62
N SER A 41 65.94 -52.42 14.20
CA SER A 41 64.69 -53.01 13.84
C SER A 41 63.52 -51.98 13.86
N GLY A 42 62.41 -52.31 13.24
CA GLY A 42 61.19 -51.51 13.30
C GLY A 42 60.58 -51.50 14.71
N SER A 43 60.77 -52.58 15.51
CA SER A 43 60.35 -52.66 16.91
C SER A 43 61.08 -51.67 17.77
N SER A 44 62.41 -51.48 17.58
CA SER A 44 63.17 -50.44 18.27
C SER A 44 62.68 -49.04 17.93
N PHE A 45 62.16 -48.83 16.75
CA PHE A 45 61.56 -47.57 16.35
C PHE A 45 60.23 -47.30 17.10
N LEU A 46 59.39 -48.32 17.22
CA LEU A 46 58.18 -48.23 18.05
C LEU A 46 58.50 -47.95 19.53
N ALA A 47 59.53 -48.62 20.10
CA ALA A 47 59.97 -48.37 21.46
C ALA A 47 60.45 -46.91 21.64
N ALA A 48 61.29 -46.40 20.70
CA ALA A 48 61.68 -44.97 20.70
C ALA A 48 60.50 -44.00 20.63
N ALA A 49 59.46 -44.34 19.85
CA ALA A 49 58.26 -43.56 19.80
C ALA A 49 57.39 -43.66 21.03
N GLN A 50 57.36 -44.79 21.73
CA GLN A 50 56.67 -45.02 23.02
C GLN A 50 57.33 -44.30 24.17
N ASP A 51 58.65 -44.31 24.22
CA ASP A 51 59.46 -43.77 25.34
C ASP A 51 59.80 -42.29 25.13
N GLY A 52 59.57 -41.76 23.95
CA GLY A 52 59.87 -40.36 23.57
C GLY A 52 61.35 -40.10 23.35
N ASP A 53 62.18 -41.16 23.16
CA ASP A 53 63.61 -41.01 22.95
C ASP A 53 63.90 -40.45 21.54
N ALA A 54 63.91 -39.12 21.45
CA ALA A 54 64.14 -38.39 20.24
C ALA A 54 65.53 -38.61 19.63
N GLU A 55 66.52 -38.90 20.49
CA GLU A 55 67.89 -39.18 20.05
C GLU A 55 67.99 -40.58 19.43
N LEU A 56 67.38 -41.60 20.05
CA LEU A 56 67.24 -42.93 19.48
C LEU A 56 66.46 -42.91 18.17
N ALA A 57 65.33 -42.21 18.11
CA ALA A 57 64.58 -42.07 16.92
C ALA A 57 65.40 -41.42 15.79
N ARG A 58 66.16 -40.35 16.08
CA ARG A 58 67.06 -39.69 15.16
C ARG A 58 68.16 -40.64 14.63
N LEU A 59 68.76 -41.44 15.49
CA LEU A 59 69.77 -42.42 15.11
C LEU A 59 69.18 -43.49 14.17
N LEU A 60 68.01 -44.03 14.52
CA LEU A 60 67.31 -45.03 13.69
C LEU A 60 66.92 -44.45 12.31
N LEU A 61 66.48 -43.18 12.23
CA LEU A 61 66.22 -42.47 10.97
C LEU A 61 67.49 -42.33 10.11
N GLN A 62 68.61 -41.91 10.72
CA GLN A 62 69.90 -41.79 10.05
C GLN A 62 70.45 -43.14 9.61
N ALA A 63 70.19 -44.21 10.36
CA ALA A 63 70.48 -45.57 9.95
C ALA A 63 69.58 -46.08 8.82
N ARG A 64 68.58 -45.33 8.44
CA ARG A 64 67.56 -45.70 7.43
C ARG A 64 66.79 -46.97 7.81
N VAL A 65 66.40 -47.08 9.08
CA VAL A 65 65.54 -48.16 9.54
C VAL A 65 64.13 -47.89 9.00
N TYR A 66 63.43 -48.92 8.59
CA TYR A 66 62.06 -48.84 8.10
C TYR A 66 61.11 -48.43 9.24
N SER A 67 60.51 -47.27 9.10
CA SER A 67 59.60 -46.71 10.11
C SER A 67 58.12 -47.13 9.94
N GLY A 68 57.85 -48.05 9.04
CA GLY A 68 56.51 -48.57 8.73
C GLY A 68 56.04 -49.74 9.59
N GLN A 69 56.83 -50.14 10.60
CA GLN A 69 56.42 -51.16 11.56
C GLN A 69 55.22 -50.64 12.36
N ARG A 70 54.27 -51.54 12.59
CA ARG A 70 53.05 -51.19 13.37
C ARG A 70 53.03 -51.95 14.69
N ASP A 71 52.44 -51.34 15.72
CA ASP A 71 52.21 -52.02 17.00
C ASP A 71 51.05 -53.02 16.92
N ALA A 72 50.66 -53.62 18.06
CA ALA A 72 49.58 -54.61 18.12
C ALA A 72 48.20 -54.00 17.76
N ASP A 73 48.03 -52.69 17.93
CA ASP A 73 46.81 -51.94 17.58
C ASP A 73 46.85 -51.39 16.15
N GLY A 74 47.93 -51.71 15.41
CA GLY A 74 48.12 -51.29 14.00
C GLY A 74 48.59 -49.83 13.86
N ASN A 75 49.07 -49.18 14.96
CA ASN A 75 49.60 -47.83 14.92
C ASN A 75 51.03 -47.81 14.40
N SER A 76 51.36 -46.86 13.54
CA SER A 76 52.76 -46.62 13.15
C SER A 76 53.50 -45.85 14.24
N PRO A 77 54.85 -45.82 14.20
CA PRO A 77 55.62 -45.02 15.16
C PRO A 77 55.18 -43.54 15.23
N LEU A 78 54.72 -42.99 14.12
CA LEU A 78 54.19 -41.61 14.09
C LEU A 78 52.88 -41.50 14.88
N HIS A 79 51.96 -42.48 14.76
CA HIS A 79 50.74 -42.51 15.58
C HIS A 79 51.08 -42.62 17.07
N VAL A 80 52.01 -43.49 17.43
CA VAL A 80 52.44 -43.69 18.82
C VAL A 80 53.05 -42.41 19.40
N ALA A 81 53.99 -41.79 18.65
CA ALA A 81 54.62 -40.55 19.08
C ALA A 81 53.58 -39.39 19.27
N LEU A 82 52.61 -39.26 18.36
CA LEU A 82 51.52 -38.28 18.43
C LEU A 82 50.58 -38.58 19.63
N ASP A 83 50.21 -39.84 19.80
CA ASP A 83 49.30 -40.24 20.87
C ASP A 83 49.91 -40.02 22.26
N ARG A 84 51.20 -40.25 22.41
CA ARG A 84 51.95 -40.04 23.63
C ARG A 84 52.40 -38.58 23.85
N GLY A 85 52.24 -37.70 22.83
CA GLY A 85 52.68 -36.32 22.90
C GLY A 85 54.18 -36.11 22.74
N HIS A 86 54.89 -37.10 22.16
CA HIS A 86 56.33 -37.03 21.93
C HIS A 86 56.64 -36.23 20.65
N LEU A 87 56.48 -34.92 20.72
CA LEU A 87 56.53 -34.00 19.58
C LEU A 87 57.85 -34.06 18.81
N ALA A 88 59.00 -34.14 19.55
CA ALA A 88 60.31 -34.19 18.91
C ALA A 88 60.51 -35.46 18.07
N VAL A 89 59.97 -36.59 18.50
CA VAL A 89 59.99 -37.85 17.73
C VAL A 89 59.09 -37.72 16.51
N ALA A 90 57.87 -37.17 16.70
CA ALA A 90 56.92 -36.95 15.61
C ALA A 90 57.49 -36.03 14.51
N TRP A 91 58.12 -34.92 14.88
CA TRP A 91 58.82 -34.03 13.98
C TRP A 91 59.89 -34.76 13.14
N GLY A 92 60.76 -35.49 13.86
CA GLY A 92 61.82 -36.26 13.18
C GLY A 92 61.28 -37.27 12.20
N LEU A 93 60.17 -37.93 12.53
CA LEU A 93 59.50 -38.90 11.62
C LEU A 93 58.94 -38.21 10.39
N ILE A 94 58.25 -37.08 10.54
CA ILE A 94 57.68 -36.33 9.39
C ILE A 94 58.78 -35.87 8.43
N GLU A 95 59.86 -35.31 8.97
CA GLU A 95 60.99 -34.78 8.18
C GLU A 95 61.73 -35.87 7.40
N ASN A 96 61.71 -37.10 7.89
CA ASN A 96 62.42 -38.22 7.30
C ASN A 96 61.50 -39.16 6.48
N GLY A 97 60.31 -38.70 6.09
CA GLY A 97 59.44 -39.38 5.13
C GLY A 97 58.65 -40.54 5.70
N ALA A 98 58.23 -40.45 6.96
CA ALA A 98 57.26 -41.40 7.52
C ALA A 98 55.97 -41.42 6.66
N ASP A 99 55.24 -42.51 6.68
CA ASP A 99 53.95 -42.64 6.03
C ASP A 99 52.92 -41.70 6.72
N LEU A 100 52.57 -40.60 6.04
CA LEU A 100 51.65 -39.59 6.54
C LEU A 100 50.17 -39.93 6.21
N ALA A 101 49.94 -40.84 5.27
CA ALA A 101 48.60 -41.21 4.82
C ALA A 101 48.09 -42.50 5.50
N GLY A 102 48.98 -43.26 6.10
CA GLY A 102 48.65 -44.56 6.67
C GLY A 102 47.70 -44.47 7.84
N ALA A 103 46.47 -44.90 7.70
CA ALA A 103 45.53 -45.04 8.79
C ALA A 103 45.77 -46.32 9.59
N ASN A 104 45.47 -46.33 10.87
CA ASN A 104 45.37 -47.52 11.70
C ASN A 104 44.05 -48.27 11.39
N PRO A 105 43.81 -49.48 11.94
CA PRO A 105 42.58 -50.24 11.68
C PRO A 105 41.29 -49.49 12.10
N ALA A 106 41.37 -48.53 13.01
CA ALA A 106 40.25 -47.68 13.39
C ALA A 106 40.01 -46.48 12.42
N GLY A 107 40.81 -46.37 11.34
CA GLY A 107 40.71 -45.28 10.37
C GLY A 107 41.38 -43.97 10.85
N VAL A 108 42.09 -44.00 11.97
CA VAL A 108 42.77 -42.81 12.50
C VAL A 108 44.06 -42.60 11.71
N THR A 109 44.24 -41.38 11.17
CA THR A 109 45.47 -40.97 10.47
C THR A 109 46.36 -40.13 11.40
N PRO A 110 47.66 -40.00 11.11
CA PRO A 110 48.53 -39.09 11.88
C PRO A 110 48.00 -37.67 11.96
N LEU A 111 47.44 -37.17 10.85
CA LEU A 111 46.82 -35.83 10.80
C LEU A 111 45.60 -35.74 11.71
N SER A 112 44.67 -36.69 11.60
CA SER A 112 43.46 -36.67 12.44
C SER A 112 43.77 -36.77 13.92
N LEU A 113 44.81 -37.53 14.29
CA LEU A 113 45.29 -37.64 15.67
C LEU A 113 45.92 -36.33 16.17
N SER A 114 46.72 -35.63 15.35
CA SER A 114 47.32 -34.34 15.69
C SER A 114 46.23 -33.27 15.93
N VAL A 115 45.18 -33.23 15.09
CA VAL A 115 44.01 -32.35 15.28
C VAL A 115 43.27 -32.71 16.58
N PHE A 116 43.03 -33.99 16.83
CA PHE A 116 42.36 -34.48 18.03
C PHE A 116 43.11 -34.08 19.30
N ARG A 117 44.43 -34.21 19.30
CA ARG A 117 45.32 -33.83 20.41
C ARG A 117 45.48 -32.30 20.54
N GLY A 118 45.15 -31.52 19.50
CA GLY A 118 45.27 -30.05 19.50
C GLY A 118 46.68 -29.56 19.16
N GLU A 119 47.49 -30.38 18.50
CA GLU A 119 48.87 -30.08 18.13
C GLU A 119 48.97 -29.26 16.85
N THR A 120 48.76 -27.93 16.94
CA THR A 120 48.65 -27.04 15.77
C THR A 120 49.90 -27.09 14.90
N ALA A 121 51.08 -26.94 15.46
CA ALA A 121 52.33 -26.89 14.70
C ALA A 121 52.60 -28.20 13.95
N LEU A 122 52.27 -29.36 14.55
CA LEU A 122 52.38 -30.66 13.88
C LEU A 122 51.34 -30.85 12.82
N THR A 123 50.12 -30.40 13.05
CA THR A 123 49.05 -30.40 12.02
C THR A 123 49.46 -29.60 10.80
N ASP A 124 49.98 -28.38 11.01
CA ASP A 124 50.51 -27.55 9.92
C ASP A 124 51.61 -28.28 9.14
N ARG A 125 52.56 -28.86 9.86
CA ARG A 125 53.67 -29.57 9.26
C ARG A 125 53.23 -30.82 8.46
N LEU A 126 52.27 -31.57 9.03
CA LEU A 126 51.70 -32.73 8.33
C LEU A 126 51.01 -32.31 7.04
N LEU A 127 50.20 -31.24 7.04
CA LEU A 127 49.54 -30.72 5.86
C LEU A 127 50.54 -30.19 4.84
N ASP A 128 51.56 -29.45 5.25
CA ASP A 128 52.63 -28.93 4.38
C ASP A 128 53.46 -30.07 3.78
N ALA A 129 53.59 -31.19 4.48
CA ALA A 129 54.24 -32.40 3.97
C ALA A 129 53.33 -33.28 3.09
N GLY A 130 52.07 -32.87 2.83
CA GLY A 130 51.13 -33.56 1.95
C GLY A 130 50.31 -34.66 2.62
N ALA A 131 50.14 -34.63 3.95
CA ALA A 131 49.24 -35.56 4.63
C ALA A 131 47.80 -35.32 4.15
N PRO A 132 47.01 -36.38 3.83
CA PRO A 132 45.61 -36.25 3.44
C PRO A 132 44.82 -35.56 4.57
N PRO A 133 43.98 -34.54 4.26
CA PRO A 133 43.20 -33.80 5.24
C PRO A 133 42.04 -34.61 5.84
N ASP A 134 41.81 -35.79 5.34
CA ASP A 134 40.71 -36.69 5.71
C ASP A 134 41.23 -37.80 6.66
N GLY A 135 40.36 -38.27 7.53
CA GLY A 135 40.64 -39.35 8.47
C GLY A 135 39.60 -39.41 9.56
N LEU A 136 39.61 -40.48 10.35
CA LEU A 136 38.78 -40.59 11.53
C LEU A 136 39.59 -40.16 12.77
N THR A 137 38.94 -39.50 13.71
CA THR A 137 39.46 -39.24 15.05
C THR A 137 39.35 -40.50 15.88
N PRO A 138 40.03 -40.59 17.03
CA PRO A 138 39.89 -41.72 17.95
C PRO A 138 38.45 -41.97 18.43
N ASP A 139 37.58 -40.96 18.38
CA ASP A 139 36.15 -41.06 18.71
C ASP A 139 35.31 -41.65 17.54
N GLY A 140 35.94 -41.94 16.42
CA GLY A 140 35.28 -42.50 15.21
C GLY A 140 34.61 -41.46 14.32
N ASP A 141 34.71 -40.15 14.64
CA ASP A 141 34.20 -39.08 13.79
C ASP A 141 35.18 -38.70 12.68
N LYS A 142 34.69 -38.18 11.58
CA LYS A 142 35.55 -37.52 10.59
C LYS A 142 36.23 -36.30 11.19
N VAL A 143 37.48 -36.05 10.86
CA VAL A 143 38.33 -35.03 11.49
C VAL A 143 37.74 -33.61 11.31
N LEU A 144 37.25 -33.24 10.14
CA LEU A 144 36.70 -31.90 9.90
C LEU A 144 35.37 -31.65 10.64
N PRO A 145 34.34 -32.52 10.56
CA PRO A 145 33.14 -32.42 11.38
C PRO A 145 33.45 -32.37 12.89
N TRP A 146 34.41 -33.20 13.36
CA TRP A 146 34.86 -33.19 14.74
C TRP A 146 35.46 -31.84 15.17
N ALA A 147 36.36 -31.28 14.32
CA ALA A 147 36.96 -29.96 14.55
C ALA A 147 35.93 -28.84 14.60
N ILE A 148 34.91 -28.88 13.74
CA ILE A 148 33.80 -27.94 13.74
C ILE A 148 32.98 -28.05 15.01
N ARG A 149 32.57 -29.26 15.42
CA ARG A 149 31.76 -29.52 16.61
C ARG A 149 32.48 -29.03 17.87
N ASN A 150 33.80 -29.19 17.94
CA ASN A 150 34.63 -28.78 19.06
C ASN A 150 35.10 -27.31 18.97
N GLY A 151 34.67 -26.54 17.96
CA GLY A 151 34.99 -25.11 17.84
C GLY A 151 36.46 -24.80 17.53
N ARG A 152 37.16 -25.74 16.86
CA ARG A 152 38.58 -25.65 16.53
C ARG A 152 38.82 -24.85 15.23
N LEU A 153 38.50 -23.53 15.22
CA LEU A 153 38.56 -22.68 14.04
C LEU A 153 39.89 -22.76 13.29
N ALA A 154 41.04 -22.73 13.99
CA ALA A 154 42.36 -22.79 13.35
C ALA A 154 42.54 -24.08 12.55
N PHE A 155 42.16 -25.22 13.15
CA PHE A 155 42.24 -26.51 12.47
C PHE A 155 41.28 -26.62 11.28
N VAL A 156 40.04 -26.12 11.43
CA VAL A 156 39.05 -26.09 10.32
C VAL A 156 39.64 -25.36 9.13
N ARG A 157 40.20 -24.15 9.34
CA ARG A 157 40.81 -23.36 8.30
C ARG A 157 41.96 -24.10 7.60
N ARG A 158 42.88 -24.67 8.40
CA ARG A 158 44.04 -25.37 7.89
C ARG A 158 43.67 -26.66 7.14
N LEU A 159 42.68 -27.43 7.63
CA LEU A 159 42.19 -28.61 6.95
C LEU A 159 41.57 -28.23 5.58
N MET A 160 40.79 -27.16 5.52
CA MET A 160 40.20 -26.67 4.28
C MET A 160 41.26 -26.17 3.28
N GLU A 161 42.26 -25.41 3.75
CA GLU A 161 43.44 -25.01 2.96
C GLU A 161 44.24 -26.23 2.45
N GLY A 162 44.31 -27.30 3.24
CA GLY A 162 44.91 -28.56 2.88
C GLY A 162 44.09 -29.42 1.92
N GLY A 163 42.92 -28.94 1.46
CA GLY A 163 42.10 -29.61 0.47
C GLY A 163 41.02 -30.52 1.03
N ALA A 164 40.62 -30.36 2.31
CA ALA A 164 39.47 -31.07 2.86
C ALA A 164 38.20 -30.72 2.08
N ASP A 165 37.32 -31.68 1.79
CA ASP A 165 36.09 -31.49 1.04
C ASP A 165 35.07 -30.67 1.83
N PRO A 166 34.66 -29.46 1.34
CA PRO A 166 33.66 -28.62 1.99
C PRO A 166 32.24 -29.21 1.99
N HIS A 167 32.00 -30.21 1.14
CA HIS A 167 30.69 -30.86 0.97
C HIS A 167 30.55 -32.16 1.79
N GLN A 168 31.57 -32.54 2.53
CA GLN A 168 31.51 -33.76 3.35
C GLN A 168 30.44 -33.67 4.45
N LYS A 169 29.98 -34.84 4.88
CA LYS A 169 29.02 -35.01 5.99
C LYS A 169 29.70 -35.73 7.16
N ASP A 170 29.19 -35.52 8.37
CA ASP A 170 29.63 -36.28 9.53
C ASP A 170 29.21 -37.76 9.47
N ALA A 171 29.52 -38.55 10.47
CA ALA A 171 29.16 -39.98 10.55
C ALA A 171 27.63 -40.23 10.55
N ALA A 172 26.83 -39.24 10.98
CA ALA A 172 25.37 -39.30 10.96
C ALA A 172 24.75 -38.82 9.64
N GLY A 173 25.58 -38.41 8.67
CA GLY A 173 25.11 -37.86 7.38
C GLY A 173 24.76 -36.37 7.48
N THR A 174 25.13 -35.65 8.52
CA THR A 174 24.83 -34.23 8.71
C THR A 174 25.84 -33.36 7.96
N PRO A 175 25.38 -32.41 7.10
CA PRO A 175 26.27 -31.49 6.39
C PRO A 175 27.03 -30.55 7.34
N LEU A 176 28.23 -30.11 6.96
CA LEU A 176 29.14 -29.32 7.82
C LEU A 176 28.50 -28.05 8.38
N LEU A 177 27.67 -27.33 7.58
CA LEU A 177 26.96 -26.14 8.04
C LEU A 177 25.95 -26.46 9.16
N HIS A 178 25.23 -27.58 9.06
CA HIS A 178 24.33 -28.03 10.12
C HIS A 178 25.13 -28.42 11.38
N VAL A 179 26.26 -29.13 11.23
CA VAL A 179 27.14 -29.47 12.36
C VAL A 179 27.57 -28.20 13.09
N ALA A 180 27.99 -27.16 12.38
CA ALA A 180 28.39 -25.88 12.97
C ALA A 180 27.21 -25.17 13.66
N ILE A 181 26.05 -25.08 13.02
CA ILE A 181 24.88 -24.41 13.57
C ILE A 181 24.34 -25.18 14.78
N GLU A 182 24.19 -26.49 14.70
CA GLU A 182 23.66 -27.33 15.76
C GLU A 182 24.60 -27.38 16.97
N SER A 183 25.92 -27.31 16.76
CA SER A 183 26.93 -27.23 17.83
C SER A 183 27.08 -25.81 18.42
N GLY A 184 26.32 -24.82 17.97
CA GLY A 184 26.39 -23.46 18.48
C GLY A 184 27.63 -22.68 18.02
N ARG A 185 28.24 -23.07 16.91
CA ARG A 185 29.48 -22.49 16.38
C ARG A 185 29.23 -21.51 15.25
N ARG A 186 28.64 -20.33 15.60
CA ARG A 186 28.24 -19.30 14.65
C ARG A 186 29.38 -18.79 13.76
N ASP A 187 30.56 -18.53 14.39
CA ASP A 187 31.71 -18.02 13.66
C ASP A 187 32.25 -19.05 12.65
N LEU A 188 32.22 -20.33 13.04
CA LEU A 188 32.56 -21.41 12.12
C LEU A 188 31.57 -21.58 10.98
N ALA A 189 30.27 -21.36 11.21
CA ALA A 189 29.28 -21.39 10.12
C ALA A 189 29.55 -20.28 9.10
N LEU A 190 29.89 -19.07 9.53
CA LEU A 190 30.30 -17.97 8.63
C LEU A 190 31.59 -18.30 7.86
N GLU A 191 32.58 -18.86 8.55
CA GLU A 191 33.85 -19.27 7.92
C GLU A 191 33.64 -20.38 6.89
N LEU A 192 32.85 -21.40 7.22
CA LEU A 192 32.50 -22.47 6.26
C LEU A 192 31.81 -21.95 5.02
N LEU A 193 30.90 -20.96 5.15
CA LEU A 193 30.28 -20.30 3.99
C LEU A 193 31.30 -19.57 3.13
N SER A 194 32.30 -18.92 3.73
CA SER A 194 33.37 -18.23 3.00
C SER A 194 34.31 -19.21 2.30
N LEU A 195 34.44 -20.42 2.82
CA LEU A 195 35.25 -21.50 2.27
C LEU A 195 34.48 -22.40 1.28
N GLY A 196 33.22 -22.04 0.94
CA GLY A 196 32.44 -22.72 -0.10
C GLY A 196 31.66 -23.95 0.37
N ALA A 197 31.37 -24.08 1.66
CA ALA A 197 30.52 -25.17 2.14
C ALA A 197 29.12 -25.12 1.52
N ASP A 198 28.56 -26.30 1.23
CA ASP A 198 27.25 -26.45 0.57
C ASP A 198 26.11 -25.97 1.48
N ALA A 199 25.55 -24.80 1.15
CA ALA A 199 24.41 -24.23 1.83
C ALA A 199 23.06 -24.80 1.36
N ALA A 200 23.03 -25.46 0.19
CA ALA A 200 21.82 -26.08 -0.35
C ALA A 200 21.54 -27.46 0.26
N ALA A 201 22.57 -28.07 0.90
CA ALA A 201 22.43 -29.37 1.52
C ALA A 201 21.40 -29.34 2.67
N VAL A 202 20.61 -30.41 2.77
CA VAL A 202 19.66 -30.63 3.85
C VAL A 202 20.17 -31.71 4.81
N ASN A 203 19.76 -31.62 6.08
CA ASN A 203 20.05 -32.64 7.09
C ASN A 203 19.13 -33.88 6.89
N ALA A 204 19.28 -34.89 7.74
CA ALA A 204 18.47 -36.11 7.69
C ALA A 204 16.96 -35.89 7.85
N ALA A 205 16.55 -34.78 8.46
CA ALA A 205 15.15 -34.39 8.60
C ALA A 205 14.61 -33.59 7.39
N GLY A 206 15.44 -33.38 6.35
CA GLY A 206 15.08 -32.58 5.18
C GLY A 206 15.13 -31.05 5.41
N GLU A 207 15.66 -30.60 6.55
CA GLU A 207 15.74 -29.16 6.87
C GLU A 207 16.99 -28.52 6.27
N SER A 208 16.85 -27.27 5.84
CA SER A 208 17.98 -26.46 5.35
C SER A 208 18.78 -25.84 6.49
N ALA A 209 20.04 -25.48 6.21
CA ALA A 209 20.87 -24.71 7.13
C ALA A 209 20.23 -23.37 7.53
N LEU A 210 19.42 -22.77 6.66
CA LEU A 210 18.65 -21.55 6.94
C LEU A 210 17.63 -21.79 8.06
N VAL A 211 16.84 -22.87 7.98
CA VAL A 211 15.87 -23.24 9.03
C VAL A 211 16.57 -23.50 10.36
N ALA A 212 17.71 -24.21 10.35
CA ALA A 212 18.51 -24.44 11.54
C ALA A 212 19.02 -23.11 12.16
N ALA A 213 19.49 -22.18 11.34
CA ALA A 213 19.93 -20.85 11.77
C ALA A 213 18.75 -20.00 12.32
N MET A 214 17.57 -20.13 11.73
CA MET A 214 16.34 -19.44 12.19
C MET A 214 15.93 -19.92 13.60
N ARG A 215 15.98 -21.20 13.87
CA ARG A 215 15.73 -21.74 15.23
C ARG A 215 16.66 -21.15 16.29
N ARG A 216 17.87 -20.78 15.89
CA ARG A 216 18.85 -20.12 16.76
C ARG A 216 18.80 -18.59 16.75
N SER A 217 17.92 -18.00 15.94
CA SER A 217 17.79 -16.56 15.74
C SER A 217 19.09 -15.87 15.25
N TRP A 218 19.89 -16.57 14.47
CA TRP A 218 21.16 -16.06 13.92
C TRP A 218 20.92 -15.31 12.60
N ARG A 219 20.33 -14.13 12.69
CA ARG A 219 19.87 -13.31 11.54
C ARG A 219 20.96 -12.92 10.56
N ASP A 220 22.17 -12.77 11.02
CA ASP A 220 23.35 -12.45 10.20
C ASP A 220 23.75 -13.57 9.24
N LEU A 221 23.38 -14.83 9.56
CA LEU A 221 23.61 -15.97 8.67
C LEU A 221 22.60 -16.08 7.53
N TYR A 222 21.39 -15.51 7.64
CA TYR A 222 20.34 -15.75 6.65
C TYR A 222 20.72 -15.28 5.25
N ARG A 223 21.25 -14.07 5.14
CA ARG A 223 21.68 -13.52 3.86
C ARG A 223 22.89 -14.25 3.26
N PRO A 224 23.96 -14.56 4.03
CA PRO A 224 25.03 -15.42 3.55
C PRO A 224 24.58 -16.81 3.10
N LEU A 225 23.73 -17.49 3.86
CA LEU A 225 23.20 -18.81 3.52
C LEU A 225 22.43 -18.80 2.19
N VAL A 226 21.50 -17.85 2.03
CA VAL A 226 20.74 -17.76 0.77
C VAL A 226 21.64 -17.39 -0.42
N ARG A 227 22.62 -16.51 -0.23
CA ARG A 227 23.60 -16.19 -1.28
C ARG A 227 24.47 -17.38 -1.67
N ALA A 228 24.73 -18.27 -0.73
CA ALA A 228 25.49 -19.50 -0.97
C ALA A 228 24.61 -20.65 -1.48
N GLY A 229 23.32 -20.41 -1.77
CA GLY A 229 22.43 -21.37 -2.39
C GLY A 229 21.40 -22.04 -1.50
N ALA A 230 21.27 -21.65 -0.22
CA ALA A 230 20.20 -22.16 0.62
C ALA A 230 18.83 -21.70 0.08
N ASP A 231 17.90 -22.61 -0.13
CA ASP A 231 16.56 -22.29 -0.57
C ASP A 231 15.71 -21.75 0.61
N PRO A 232 15.23 -20.49 0.53
CA PRO A 232 14.40 -19.89 1.59
C PRO A 232 12.97 -20.47 1.63
N ASN A 233 12.62 -21.36 0.71
CA ASN A 233 11.29 -21.98 0.58
C ASN A 233 11.27 -23.44 1.03
N LEU A 234 12.35 -24.00 1.55
CA LEU A 234 12.32 -25.33 2.11
C LEU A 234 11.64 -25.35 3.49
N PRO A 235 10.66 -26.24 3.70
CA PRO A 235 9.94 -26.32 4.97
C PRO A 235 10.84 -26.86 6.11
N ASP A 236 10.41 -26.59 7.35
CA ASP A 236 10.97 -27.26 8.53
C ASP A 236 10.47 -28.71 8.66
N SER A 237 10.94 -29.43 9.66
CA SER A 237 10.53 -30.82 9.95
C SER A 237 9.05 -31.00 10.26
N ALA A 238 8.33 -29.91 10.57
CA ALA A 238 6.87 -29.89 10.76
C ALA A 238 6.11 -29.50 9.47
N GLY A 239 6.80 -29.33 8.36
CA GLY A 239 6.21 -28.91 7.07
C GLY A 239 5.88 -27.42 6.99
N ARG A 240 6.33 -26.58 7.93
CA ARG A 240 6.06 -25.14 7.94
C ARG A 240 7.13 -24.40 7.13
N MET A 241 6.67 -23.51 6.27
CA MET A 241 7.57 -22.65 5.47
C MET A 241 8.26 -21.62 6.38
N PRO A 242 9.54 -21.27 6.13
CA PRO A 242 10.27 -20.26 6.89
C PRO A 242 9.51 -18.92 7.01
N LEU A 243 8.98 -18.42 5.89
CA LEU A 243 8.20 -17.18 5.85
C LEU A 243 6.93 -17.27 6.71
N GLN A 244 6.22 -18.42 6.68
CA GLN A 244 5.02 -18.65 7.48
C GLN A 244 5.34 -18.62 8.97
N ALA A 245 6.37 -19.36 9.39
CA ALA A 245 6.78 -19.42 10.78
C ALA A 245 7.12 -18.04 11.37
N VAL A 246 7.73 -17.18 10.54
CA VAL A 246 8.10 -15.81 10.95
C VAL A 246 6.88 -14.89 11.03
N ILE A 247 5.93 -14.99 10.08
CA ILE A 247 4.68 -14.23 10.11
C ILE A 247 3.83 -14.63 11.32
N ASP A 248 3.73 -15.93 11.60
CA ASP A 248 3.02 -16.45 12.77
C ASP A 248 3.65 -15.98 14.09
N GLY A 249 4.96 -15.80 14.12
CA GLY A 249 5.71 -15.23 15.24
C GLY A 249 5.64 -13.69 15.34
N GLY A 250 5.02 -13.00 14.38
CA GLY A 250 4.83 -11.56 14.40
C GLY A 250 6.08 -10.72 14.05
N ASP A 251 7.17 -11.33 13.57
CA ASP A 251 8.40 -10.61 13.22
C ASP A 251 8.36 -10.09 11.78
N LEU A 252 7.72 -8.92 11.60
CA LEU A 252 7.55 -8.29 10.29
C LEU A 252 8.89 -7.98 9.60
N GLU A 253 9.91 -7.54 10.34
CA GLU A 253 11.20 -7.17 9.74
C GLU A 253 11.94 -8.40 9.22
N LEU A 254 11.84 -9.50 9.94
CA LEU A 254 12.37 -10.78 9.48
C LEU A 254 11.58 -11.32 8.28
N ALA A 255 10.24 -11.17 8.29
CA ALA A 255 9.41 -11.57 7.16
C ALA A 255 9.76 -10.78 5.88
N LYS A 256 9.97 -9.47 5.97
CA LYS A 256 10.45 -8.63 4.87
C LYS A 256 11.85 -9.07 4.39
N LEU A 257 12.75 -9.38 5.32
CA LEU A 257 14.08 -9.88 4.97
C LEU A 257 14.00 -11.18 4.17
N LEU A 258 13.25 -12.17 4.65
CA LEU A 258 13.07 -13.44 3.97
C LEU A 258 12.39 -13.28 2.60
N ALA A 259 11.36 -12.45 2.51
CA ALA A 259 10.72 -12.11 1.25
C ALA A 259 11.69 -11.46 0.24
N GLY A 260 12.55 -10.56 0.72
CA GLY A 260 13.62 -9.95 -0.06
C GLY A 260 14.71 -10.93 -0.50
N LEU A 261 14.88 -12.03 0.22
CA LEU A 261 15.79 -13.13 -0.12
C LEU A 261 15.15 -14.20 -1.03
N GLY A 262 13.90 -14.00 -1.44
CA GLY A 262 13.21 -14.90 -2.37
C GLY A 262 12.24 -15.87 -1.74
N ALA A 263 11.96 -15.77 -0.45
CA ALA A 263 10.88 -16.54 0.16
C ALA A 263 9.53 -16.12 -0.45
N ARG A 264 8.71 -17.10 -0.79
CA ARG A 264 7.40 -16.91 -1.45
C ARG A 264 6.32 -17.70 -0.72
N PRO A 265 5.06 -17.29 -0.83
CA PRO A 265 3.93 -18.06 -0.34
C PRO A 265 3.67 -19.25 -1.26
N LEU A 266 4.37 -20.37 -1.03
CA LEU A 266 4.21 -21.62 -1.76
C LEU A 266 3.34 -22.58 -0.94
N GLY A 267 2.33 -23.20 -1.57
CA GLY A 267 1.42 -24.17 -0.90
C GLY A 267 0.29 -23.55 -0.11
N GLY A 268 -0.49 -24.36 0.57
CA GLY A 268 -1.93 -24.19 0.79
C GLY A 268 -2.47 -23.17 1.77
N SER A 269 -1.81 -22.51 2.70
CA SER A 269 -2.54 -21.83 3.80
C SER A 269 -2.31 -20.32 3.94
N TRP A 270 -1.86 -19.68 2.88
CA TRP A 270 -1.56 -18.26 2.90
C TRP A 270 -2.81 -17.35 3.00
N ALA A 271 -3.94 -17.84 2.53
CA ALA A 271 -5.23 -17.20 2.82
C ALA A 271 -5.49 -17.12 4.34
N ALA A 272 -5.21 -18.20 5.09
CA ALA A 272 -5.36 -18.18 6.55
C ALA A 272 -4.42 -17.18 7.22
N ALA A 273 -3.18 -17.05 6.74
CA ALA A 273 -2.23 -16.03 7.24
C ALA A 273 -2.74 -14.60 6.97
N LEU A 274 -3.32 -14.36 5.78
CA LEU A 274 -3.94 -13.08 5.45
C LEU A 274 -5.13 -12.79 6.37
N TRP A 275 -6.00 -13.79 6.59
CA TRP A 275 -7.14 -13.65 7.48
C TRP A 275 -6.74 -13.40 8.93
N LYS A 276 -5.74 -14.12 9.44
CA LYS A 276 -5.17 -13.85 10.77
C LYS A 276 -4.67 -12.40 10.87
N ALA A 277 -3.98 -11.91 9.85
CA ALA A 277 -3.49 -10.53 9.82
C ALA A 277 -4.63 -9.50 9.76
N ILE A 278 -5.76 -9.82 9.11
CA ILE A 278 -6.97 -8.99 9.10
C ILE A 278 -7.60 -8.95 10.50
N ASP A 279 -7.77 -10.11 11.15
CA ASP A 279 -8.35 -10.21 12.49
C ASP A 279 -7.50 -9.49 13.54
N GLU A 280 -6.18 -9.59 13.44
CA GLU A 280 -5.22 -8.86 14.28
C GLU A 280 -5.09 -7.38 13.91
N ARG A 281 -5.77 -6.92 12.87
CA ARG A 281 -5.69 -5.57 12.31
C ARG A 281 -4.27 -5.15 11.91
N ASN A 282 -3.47 -6.11 11.44
CA ASN A 282 -2.07 -5.92 11.08
C ASN A 282 -1.93 -5.55 9.59
N LEU A 283 -2.19 -4.27 9.26
CA LEU A 283 -2.09 -3.76 7.90
C LEU A 283 -0.71 -3.98 7.24
N PRO A 284 0.43 -3.82 7.96
CA PRO A 284 1.75 -4.10 7.38
C PRO A 284 1.95 -5.54 6.92
N VAL A 285 1.44 -6.53 7.66
CA VAL A 285 1.51 -7.95 7.27
C VAL A 285 0.59 -8.22 6.08
N CYS A 286 -0.63 -7.67 6.08
CA CYS A 286 -1.52 -7.76 4.91
C CYS A 286 -0.85 -7.22 3.65
N ARG A 287 -0.21 -6.05 3.73
CA ARG A 287 0.53 -5.44 2.61
C ARG A 287 1.66 -6.33 2.11
N LEU A 288 2.40 -6.95 3.03
CA LEU A 288 3.48 -7.87 2.67
C LEU A 288 2.93 -9.10 1.93
N LEU A 289 1.89 -9.74 2.46
CA LEU A 289 1.28 -10.93 1.88
C LEU A 289 0.69 -10.66 0.49
N LEU A 290 -0.05 -9.56 0.34
CA LEU A 290 -0.59 -9.12 -0.96
C LEU A 290 0.52 -8.80 -1.96
N GLY A 291 1.59 -8.14 -1.51
CA GLY A 291 2.77 -7.85 -2.33
C GLY A 291 3.53 -9.11 -2.78
N LEU A 292 3.39 -10.20 -2.06
CA LEU A 292 3.94 -11.51 -2.42
C LEU A 292 3.00 -12.36 -3.30
N GLY A 293 1.82 -11.81 -3.66
CA GLY A 293 0.89 -12.46 -4.59
C GLY A 293 -0.22 -13.27 -3.92
N VAL A 294 -0.42 -13.14 -2.60
CA VAL A 294 -1.62 -13.70 -1.96
C VAL A 294 -2.84 -12.94 -2.48
N SER A 295 -3.86 -13.68 -2.90
CA SER A 295 -5.05 -13.07 -3.50
C SER A 295 -5.80 -12.16 -2.54
N PRO A 296 -6.12 -10.90 -2.93
CA PRO A 296 -6.94 -10.01 -2.12
C PRO A 296 -8.41 -10.47 -2.03
N GLU A 297 -8.82 -11.43 -2.86
CA GLU A 297 -10.16 -12.04 -2.90
C GLU A 297 -10.24 -13.38 -2.15
N ALA A 298 -9.15 -13.81 -1.49
CA ALA A 298 -9.10 -15.10 -0.80
C ALA A 298 -10.21 -15.18 0.26
N PRO A 299 -11.18 -16.12 0.14
CA PRO A 299 -12.28 -16.20 1.07
C PRO A 299 -11.82 -16.64 2.47
N GLY A 300 -12.47 -16.10 3.49
CA GLY A 300 -12.25 -16.47 4.88
C GLY A 300 -12.88 -17.80 5.24
N PRO A 301 -12.69 -18.23 6.49
CA PRO A 301 -13.30 -19.47 7.01
C PRO A 301 -14.82 -19.46 6.94
N ASP A 302 -15.43 -18.29 6.97
CA ASP A 302 -16.88 -18.06 6.88
C ASP A 302 -17.36 -17.74 5.45
N GLY A 303 -16.47 -17.82 4.45
CA GLY A 303 -16.76 -17.55 3.05
C GLY A 303 -16.80 -16.07 2.67
N ARG A 304 -16.59 -15.13 3.62
CA ARG A 304 -16.55 -13.68 3.34
C ARG A 304 -15.25 -13.28 2.67
N ARG A 305 -15.30 -12.21 1.90
CA ARG A 305 -14.10 -11.63 1.26
C ARG A 305 -13.46 -10.55 2.17
N PRO A 306 -12.14 -10.34 2.08
CA PRO A 306 -11.43 -9.32 2.87
C PRO A 306 -12.04 -7.91 2.77
N LEU A 307 -12.49 -7.52 1.57
CA LEU A 307 -13.17 -6.24 1.34
C LEU A 307 -14.49 -6.11 2.10
N GLU A 308 -15.26 -7.18 2.22
CA GLU A 308 -16.52 -7.19 2.97
C GLU A 308 -16.29 -6.93 4.45
N VAL A 309 -15.27 -7.57 5.02
CA VAL A 309 -14.88 -7.33 6.41
C VAL A 309 -14.34 -5.91 6.62
N ALA A 310 -13.52 -5.41 5.69
CA ALA A 310 -13.01 -4.04 5.76
C ALA A 310 -14.15 -3.01 5.80
N LEU A 311 -15.23 -3.24 5.05
CA LEU A 311 -16.43 -2.40 5.04
C LEU A 311 -17.24 -2.56 6.34
N GLU A 312 -17.37 -3.79 6.86
CA GLU A 312 -18.13 -4.06 8.09
C GLU A 312 -17.52 -3.38 9.32
N VAL A 313 -16.21 -3.44 9.45
CA VAL A 313 -15.49 -2.85 10.59
C VAL A 313 -15.12 -1.37 10.40
N ASP A 314 -15.64 -0.73 9.34
CA ASP A 314 -15.41 0.68 9.02
C ASP A 314 -13.90 1.04 8.95
N ARG A 315 -13.13 0.26 8.18
CA ARG A 315 -11.69 0.44 8.04
C ARG A 315 -11.31 0.82 6.59
N PRO A 316 -11.34 2.11 6.26
CA PRO A 316 -11.02 2.61 4.92
C PRO A 316 -9.57 2.34 4.49
N ASP A 317 -8.64 2.21 5.45
CA ASP A 317 -7.25 1.86 5.19
C ASP A 317 -7.07 0.43 4.66
N PHE A 318 -7.82 -0.54 5.21
CA PHE A 318 -7.87 -1.91 4.70
C PHE A 318 -8.58 -1.97 3.36
N LEU A 319 -9.72 -1.28 3.23
CA LEU A 319 -10.45 -1.19 1.97
C LEU A 319 -9.53 -0.67 0.86
N HIS A 320 -8.86 0.44 1.10
CA HIS A 320 -7.91 1.02 0.15
C HIS A 320 -6.78 0.06 -0.20
N LEU A 321 -6.21 -0.63 0.80
CA LEU A 321 -5.15 -1.60 0.58
C LEU A 321 -5.59 -2.70 -0.39
N PHE A 322 -6.73 -3.36 -0.11
CA PHE A 322 -7.22 -4.47 -0.95
C PHE A 322 -7.58 -4.01 -2.36
N LEU A 323 -8.20 -2.83 -2.49
CA LEU A 323 -8.48 -2.23 -3.80
C LEU A 323 -7.21 -1.93 -4.61
N CYS A 324 -6.14 -1.45 -3.97
CA CYS A 324 -4.84 -1.23 -4.61
C CYS A 324 -4.23 -2.52 -5.16
N TYR A 325 -4.54 -3.67 -4.57
CA TYR A 325 -4.07 -4.98 -5.03
C TYR A 325 -5.10 -5.71 -5.92
N GLY A 326 -6.12 -4.98 -6.40
CA GLY A 326 -7.03 -5.47 -7.45
C GLY A 326 -8.24 -6.25 -6.94
N ALA A 327 -8.64 -6.06 -5.69
CA ALA A 327 -9.90 -6.60 -5.20
C ALA A 327 -11.09 -5.91 -5.88
N ASP A 328 -12.15 -6.69 -6.19
CA ASP A 328 -13.36 -6.18 -6.81
C ASP A 328 -14.28 -5.49 -5.78
N GLY A 329 -14.33 -4.16 -5.86
CA GLY A 329 -15.14 -3.31 -4.99
C GLY A 329 -16.59 -3.12 -5.45
N ASP A 330 -16.92 -3.43 -6.70
CA ASP A 330 -18.24 -3.13 -7.28
C ASP A 330 -19.42 -3.70 -6.48
N PRO A 331 -19.38 -4.94 -5.97
CA PRO A 331 -20.48 -5.48 -5.18
C PRO A 331 -20.74 -4.73 -3.86
N LEU A 332 -19.73 -4.03 -3.32
CA LEU A 332 -19.81 -3.37 -2.01
C LEU A 332 -20.25 -1.91 -2.08
N TYR A 333 -20.27 -1.33 -3.26
CA TYR A 333 -20.62 0.08 -3.45
C TYR A 333 -21.97 0.45 -2.82
N TYR A 334 -22.98 -0.36 -3.06
CA TYR A 334 -24.35 -0.10 -2.58
C TYR A 334 -24.46 -0.25 -1.06
N GLU A 335 -23.75 -1.21 -0.49
CA GLU A 335 -23.72 -1.39 0.95
C GLU A 335 -23.04 -0.22 1.65
N ALA A 336 -21.94 0.28 1.07
CA ALA A 336 -21.27 1.49 1.53
C ALA A 336 -22.19 2.72 1.48
N CYS A 337 -22.93 2.91 0.37
CA CYS A 337 -23.92 3.98 0.24
C CYS A 337 -25.05 3.84 1.26
N ARG A 338 -25.60 2.65 1.45
CA ARG A 338 -26.68 2.36 2.40
C ARG A 338 -26.26 2.72 3.83
N ARG A 339 -25.03 2.42 4.20
CA ARG A 339 -24.44 2.73 5.51
C ARG A 339 -23.97 4.16 5.66
N ARG A 340 -23.99 4.97 4.59
CA ARG A 340 -23.47 6.36 4.55
C ARG A 340 -21.97 6.44 4.87
N LEU A 341 -21.21 5.50 4.37
CA LEU A 341 -19.75 5.45 4.51
C LEU A 341 -19.11 6.25 3.36
N ASP A 342 -19.26 7.56 3.35
CA ASP A 342 -18.88 8.45 2.23
C ASP A 342 -17.41 8.27 1.81
N HIS A 343 -16.52 8.07 2.78
CA HIS A 343 -15.11 7.83 2.48
C HIS A 343 -14.87 6.49 1.76
N HIS A 344 -15.58 5.42 2.18
CA HIS A 344 -15.52 4.12 1.50
C HIS A 344 -16.11 4.20 0.09
N VAL A 345 -17.23 4.90 -0.08
CA VAL A 345 -17.82 5.15 -1.41
C VAL A 345 -16.82 5.81 -2.34
N SER A 346 -16.14 6.86 -1.86
CA SER A 346 -15.11 7.55 -2.63
C SER A 346 -13.93 6.64 -3.01
N LEU A 347 -13.49 5.77 -2.10
CA LEU A 347 -12.42 4.80 -2.36
C LEU A 347 -12.84 3.75 -3.39
N LEU A 348 -14.03 3.16 -3.23
CA LEU A 348 -14.57 2.17 -4.17
C LEU A 348 -14.66 2.74 -5.59
N LEU A 349 -15.19 3.97 -5.72
CA LEU A 349 -15.24 4.67 -7.02
C LEU A 349 -13.85 5.03 -7.56
N ALA A 350 -12.89 5.33 -6.69
CA ALA A 350 -11.53 5.65 -7.13
C ALA A 350 -10.81 4.45 -7.75
N HIS A 351 -11.10 3.23 -7.31
CA HIS A 351 -10.41 2.00 -7.73
C HIS A 351 -11.26 1.11 -8.66
N GLY A 352 -12.59 1.21 -8.63
CA GLY A 352 -13.49 0.42 -9.46
C GLY A 352 -13.88 1.10 -10.78
N GLY A 353 -14.59 0.38 -11.64
CA GLY A 353 -15.35 0.92 -12.74
C GLY A 353 -16.64 1.62 -12.26
N LEU A 354 -17.51 2.02 -13.20
CA LEU A 354 -18.85 2.45 -12.84
C LEU A 354 -19.64 1.26 -12.26
N PRO A 355 -20.15 1.36 -11.03
CA PRO A 355 -20.94 0.28 -10.45
C PRO A 355 -22.18 0.03 -11.30
N ARG A 356 -22.52 -1.24 -11.50
CA ARG A 356 -23.72 -1.60 -12.27
C ARG A 356 -24.99 -1.14 -11.54
N PRO A 357 -26.09 -0.82 -12.26
CA PRO A 357 -27.38 -0.56 -11.62
C PRO A 357 -27.80 -1.69 -10.70
N MET A 358 -28.37 -1.38 -9.54
CA MET A 358 -28.86 -2.41 -8.62
C MET A 358 -29.94 -3.27 -9.27
N PRO A 359 -29.92 -4.60 -9.08
CA PRO A 359 -31.04 -5.45 -9.43
C PRO A 359 -32.29 -5.11 -8.59
N ALA A 360 -33.46 -5.39 -9.14
CA ALA A 360 -34.71 -5.21 -8.39
C ALA A 360 -34.67 -5.90 -7.00
N PRO A 361 -35.24 -5.30 -5.94
CA PRO A 361 -36.23 -4.19 -5.96
C PRO A 361 -35.63 -2.78 -5.85
N PHE A 362 -34.32 -2.63 -5.82
CA PHE A 362 -33.63 -1.36 -5.65
C PHE A 362 -33.14 -0.84 -7.00
N LEU A 363 -34.01 -0.15 -7.73
CA LEU A 363 -33.71 0.36 -9.09
C LEU A 363 -32.96 1.70 -9.10
N ASP A 364 -32.22 2.04 -8.07
CA ASP A 364 -31.49 3.32 -8.08
C ASP A 364 -30.16 3.23 -8.83
N THR A 365 -29.73 4.36 -9.38
CA THR A 365 -28.43 4.49 -10.02
C THR A 365 -27.39 4.92 -8.98
N PRO A 366 -26.09 4.63 -9.18
CA PRO A 366 -25.03 5.16 -8.34
C PRO A 366 -25.10 6.67 -8.15
N LEU A 367 -25.42 7.38 -9.23
CA LEU A 367 -25.58 8.84 -9.22
C LEU A 367 -26.81 9.27 -8.40
N GLY A 368 -27.91 8.52 -8.49
CA GLY A 368 -29.11 8.76 -7.67
C GLY A 368 -28.83 8.61 -6.18
N LEU A 369 -28.05 7.60 -5.78
CA LEU A 369 -27.62 7.42 -4.38
C LEU A 369 -26.72 8.57 -3.91
N ALA A 370 -25.73 8.97 -4.70
CA ALA A 370 -24.87 10.11 -4.38
C ALA A 370 -25.68 11.40 -4.15
N ILE A 371 -26.72 11.66 -4.99
CA ILE A 371 -27.61 12.81 -4.83
C ILE A 371 -28.41 12.74 -3.52
N ARG A 372 -28.97 11.56 -3.17
CA ARG A 372 -29.75 11.40 -1.94
C ARG A 372 -28.90 11.62 -0.69
N HIS A 373 -27.68 11.12 -0.70
CA HIS A 373 -26.74 11.28 0.42
C HIS A 373 -26.05 12.65 0.44
N ASN A 374 -26.25 13.48 -0.59
CA ASN A 374 -25.55 14.76 -0.79
C ASN A 374 -24.02 14.60 -0.86
N ASP A 375 -23.57 13.48 -1.44
CA ASP A 375 -22.15 13.20 -1.63
C ASP A 375 -21.68 13.82 -2.96
N VAL A 376 -21.18 15.05 -2.86
CA VAL A 376 -20.67 15.82 -4.00
C VAL A 376 -19.44 15.14 -4.62
N ARG A 377 -18.59 14.49 -3.79
CA ARG A 377 -17.37 13.81 -4.27
C ARG A 377 -17.73 12.58 -5.09
N ALA A 378 -18.63 11.74 -4.57
CA ALA A 378 -19.09 10.57 -5.29
C ALA A 378 -19.79 10.98 -6.61
N ALA A 379 -20.64 12.00 -6.58
CA ALA A 379 -21.32 12.49 -7.78
C ALA A 379 -20.32 12.96 -8.85
N ARG A 380 -19.32 13.77 -8.48
CA ARG A 380 -18.26 14.22 -9.38
C ARG A 380 -17.45 13.05 -9.93
N LEU A 381 -16.97 12.13 -9.08
CA LEU A 381 -16.20 10.97 -9.52
C LEU A 381 -16.97 10.07 -10.51
N LEU A 382 -18.28 9.89 -10.28
CA LEU A 382 -19.13 9.15 -11.20
C LEU A 382 -19.24 9.85 -12.56
N LEU A 383 -19.47 11.16 -12.55
CA LEU A 383 -19.58 11.97 -13.77
C LEU A 383 -18.25 12.04 -14.54
N ASP A 384 -17.12 12.25 -13.85
CA ASP A 384 -15.77 12.25 -14.43
C ASP A 384 -15.44 10.90 -15.13
N ARG A 385 -16.05 9.80 -14.65
CA ARG A 385 -15.89 8.46 -15.23
C ARG A 385 -16.91 8.14 -16.31
N GLY A 386 -17.73 9.11 -16.70
CA GLY A 386 -18.68 8.98 -17.80
C GLY A 386 -20.04 8.42 -17.40
N ALA A 387 -20.44 8.52 -16.11
CA ALA A 387 -21.82 8.23 -15.74
C ALA A 387 -22.76 9.16 -16.50
N PRO A 388 -23.81 8.63 -17.18
CA PRO A 388 -24.71 9.47 -17.95
C PRO A 388 -25.47 10.43 -17.03
N PRO A 389 -25.35 11.77 -17.21
CA PRO A 389 -25.92 12.75 -16.30
C PRO A 389 -27.46 12.81 -16.35
N ASP A 390 -28.06 12.29 -17.42
CA ASP A 390 -29.51 12.27 -17.64
C ASP A 390 -30.15 10.88 -17.46
N GLN A 391 -29.37 9.85 -17.08
CA GLN A 391 -29.93 8.51 -16.85
C GLN A 391 -30.95 8.55 -15.70
N PRO A 392 -32.19 8.11 -15.92
CA PRO A 392 -33.22 8.17 -14.89
C PRO A 392 -32.82 7.45 -13.60
N VAL A 393 -33.06 8.08 -12.46
CA VAL A 393 -32.91 7.51 -11.10
C VAL A 393 -34.15 6.66 -10.75
N ALA A 394 -34.16 6.07 -9.56
CA ALA A 394 -35.21 5.16 -9.09
C ALA A 394 -36.65 5.70 -9.24
N GLU A 395 -36.84 7.00 -9.16
CA GLU A 395 -38.15 7.65 -9.37
C GLU A 395 -38.53 7.87 -10.84
N GLY A 396 -37.70 7.43 -11.77
CA GLY A 396 -37.88 7.65 -13.21
C GLY A 396 -37.61 9.09 -13.69
N GLN A 397 -37.05 9.93 -12.82
CA GLN A 397 -36.67 11.30 -13.15
C GLN A 397 -35.18 11.43 -13.42
N SER A 398 -34.75 12.49 -14.14
CA SER A 398 -33.32 12.72 -14.31
C SER A 398 -32.64 13.07 -12.97
N PRO A 399 -31.33 12.81 -12.83
CA PRO A 399 -30.54 13.21 -11.68
C PRO A 399 -30.68 14.70 -11.35
N LEU A 400 -30.74 15.55 -12.38
CA LEU A 400 -30.90 17.00 -12.23
C LEU A 400 -32.21 17.36 -11.53
N HIS A 401 -33.34 16.73 -11.93
CA HIS A 401 -34.62 16.95 -11.25
C HIS A 401 -34.57 16.56 -9.78
N LEU A 402 -33.96 15.39 -9.48
CA LEU A 402 -33.82 14.92 -8.10
C LEU A 402 -32.93 15.86 -7.27
N ALA A 403 -31.80 16.30 -7.82
CA ALA A 403 -30.88 17.22 -7.17
C ALA A 403 -31.57 18.55 -6.81
N ILE A 404 -32.35 19.13 -7.74
CA ILE A 404 -33.10 20.38 -7.52
C ILE A 404 -34.14 20.19 -6.42
N VAL A 405 -34.94 19.14 -6.49
CA VAL A 405 -36.04 18.88 -5.52
C VAL A 405 -35.50 18.62 -4.13
N LEU A 406 -34.40 17.87 -4.00
CA LEU A 406 -33.73 17.64 -2.71
C LEU A 406 -32.86 18.81 -2.25
N GLY A 407 -32.65 19.80 -3.12
CA GLY A 407 -31.88 21.00 -2.82
C GLY A 407 -30.38 20.77 -2.75
N ARG A 408 -29.86 19.96 -3.62
CA ARG A 408 -28.44 19.61 -3.76
C ARG A 408 -27.79 20.53 -4.81
N THR A 409 -27.68 21.81 -4.51
CA THR A 409 -27.24 22.86 -5.46
C THR A 409 -25.89 22.52 -6.09
N ARG A 410 -24.88 22.13 -5.28
CA ARG A 410 -23.54 21.78 -5.80
C ARG A 410 -23.58 20.56 -6.73
N ILE A 411 -24.39 19.54 -6.42
CA ILE A 411 -24.53 18.37 -7.31
C ILE A 411 -25.28 18.76 -8.58
N ALA A 412 -26.26 19.67 -8.51
CA ALA A 412 -26.92 20.18 -9.70
C ALA A 412 -25.93 20.95 -10.62
N GLU A 413 -25.02 21.72 -10.05
CA GLU A 413 -23.93 22.39 -10.77
C GLU A 413 -23.02 21.37 -11.45
N GLU A 414 -22.54 20.35 -10.74
CA GLU A 414 -21.72 19.25 -11.30
C GLU A 414 -22.43 18.54 -12.47
N LEU A 415 -23.72 18.22 -12.30
CA LEU A 415 -24.52 17.61 -13.36
C LEU A 415 -24.58 18.47 -14.62
N LEU A 416 -24.79 19.78 -14.46
CA LEU A 416 -24.85 20.73 -15.57
C LEU A 416 -23.49 20.91 -16.26
N GLU A 417 -22.38 20.93 -15.49
CA GLU A 417 -21.03 21.00 -16.03
C GLU A 417 -20.67 19.75 -16.84
N HIS A 418 -21.25 18.59 -16.51
CA HIS A 418 -21.07 17.34 -17.24
C HIS A 418 -22.16 17.09 -18.30
N GLY A 419 -22.93 18.11 -18.66
CA GLY A 419 -23.81 18.06 -19.82
C GLY A 419 -25.23 17.56 -19.56
N ALA A 420 -25.72 17.58 -18.33
CA ALA A 420 -27.13 17.34 -18.04
C ALA A 420 -28.01 18.36 -18.78
N ASP A 421 -29.10 17.90 -19.39
CA ASP A 421 -30.02 18.79 -20.13
C ASP A 421 -30.81 19.72 -19.18
N PRO A 422 -30.52 21.04 -19.16
CA PRO A 422 -31.19 22.00 -18.29
C PRO A 422 -32.65 22.23 -18.68
N ASN A 423 -33.11 21.72 -19.81
CA ASN A 423 -34.46 21.90 -20.35
C ASN A 423 -35.29 20.62 -20.38
N GLN A 424 -34.72 19.47 -19.95
CA GLN A 424 -35.44 18.21 -19.95
C GLN A 424 -36.71 18.30 -19.08
N PRO A 425 -37.91 18.05 -19.59
CA PRO A 425 -39.11 18.12 -18.78
C PRO A 425 -39.24 16.92 -17.85
N VAL A 426 -39.86 17.11 -16.69
CA VAL A 426 -40.20 16.04 -15.76
C VAL A 426 -41.03 14.97 -16.47
N LEU A 427 -40.63 13.70 -16.33
CA LEU A 427 -41.38 12.56 -16.83
C LEU A 427 -42.64 12.36 -16.00
N LEU A 428 -43.78 12.24 -16.68
CA LEU A 428 -45.09 12.10 -16.05
C LEU A 428 -45.78 10.79 -16.47
N PRO A 429 -46.49 10.14 -15.56
CA PRO A 429 -46.80 10.55 -14.16
C PRO A 429 -45.59 10.46 -13.23
N ALA A 430 -45.35 11.51 -12.44
CA ALA A 430 -44.27 11.51 -11.48
C ALA A 430 -44.59 10.54 -10.31
N SER A 431 -43.57 9.83 -9.82
CA SER A 431 -43.73 8.90 -8.69
C SER A 431 -44.22 9.61 -7.43
N ARG A 432 -44.93 8.87 -6.56
CA ARG A 432 -45.38 9.41 -5.26
C ARG A 432 -44.21 9.92 -4.41
N ALA A 433 -43.07 9.25 -4.45
CA ALA A 433 -41.88 9.64 -3.71
C ALA A 433 -41.32 10.97 -4.23
N PHE A 434 -41.20 11.17 -5.52
CA PHE A 434 -40.74 12.41 -6.13
C PHE A 434 -41.70 13.57 -5.79
N VAL A 435 -43.01 13.40 -5.99
CA VAL A 435 -44.00 14.43 -5.65
C VAL A 435 -43.97 14.80 -4.16
N LYS A 436 -43.74 13.83 -3.27
CA LYS A 436 -43.61 14.08 -1.82
C LYS A 436 -42.36 14.90 -1.48
N ALA A 437 -41.29 14.70 -2.21
CA ALA A 437 -40.03 15.43 -2.01
C ALA A 437 -40.14 16.92 -2.42
N VAL A 438 -41.05 17.27 -3.34
CA VAL A 438 -41.31 18.66 -3.74
C VAL A 438 -41.99 19.43 -2.59
N LYS A 439 -41.38 20.54 -2.18
CA LYS A 439 -41.87 21.33 -1.03
C LYS A 439 -43.07 22.20 -1.35
N GLY A 440 -43.12 22.79 -2.55
CA GLY A 440 -44.14 23.76 -2.96
C GLY A 440 -45.48 23.13 -3.28
N GLY A 441 -46.57 23.67 -2.72
CA GLY A 441 -47.92 23.21 -3.00
C GLY A 441 -48.33 23.40 -4.45
N THR A 442 -48.02 24.54 -5.03
CA THR A 442 -48.25 24.84 -6.45
C THR A 442 -47.56 23.83 -7.35
N MET A 443 -46.29 23.55 -7.12
CA MET A 443 -45.54 22.61 -7.93
C MET A 443 -46.05 21.18 -7.78
N ARG A 444 -46.39 20.75 -6.56
CA ARG A 444 -47.05 19.44 -6.37
C ARG A 444 -48.37 19.31 -7.12
N TRP A 445 -49.14 20.36 -7.18
CA TRP A 445 -50.37 20.39 -7.96
C TRP A 445 -50.09 20.34 -9.47
N LEU A 446 -49.11 21.13 -9.98
CA LEU A 446 -48.68 21.11 -11.38
C LEU A 446 -48.19 19.73 -11.83
N LEU A 447 -47.37 19.05 -11.01
CA LEU A 447 -46.86 17.69 -11.29
C LEU A 447 -47.98 16.64 -11.43
N LYS A 448 -49.15 16.89 -10.85
CA LYS A 448 -50.32 16.01 -10.99
C LYS A 448 -51.21 16.36 -12.15
N ASN A 449 -51.31 17.65 -12.52
CA ASN A 449 -52.36 18.18 -13.36
C ASN A 449 -51.88 18.87 -14.66
N ASP A 450 -50.56 19.02 -14.82
CA ASP A 450 -49.99 19.74 -15.96
C ASP A 450 -48.82 18.96 -16.60
N ARG A 451 -48.29 19.47 -17.68
CA ARG A 451 -47.15 18.90 -18.41
C ARG A 451 -46.14 20.00 -18.77
N ASN A 452 -44.95 19.58 -19.25
CA ASN A 452 -43.85 20.46 -19.65
C ASN A 452 -43.28 21.25 -18.44
N ILE A 453 -43.07 20.53 -17.32
CA ILE A 453 -42.46 21.10 -16.12
C ILE A 453 -40.94 20.90 -16.26
N THR A 454 -40.21 22.01 -16.35
CA THR A 454 -38.77 22.01 -16.61
C THR A 454 -37.96 22.22 -15.29
N PRO A 455 -36.63 21.92 -15.30
CA PRO A 455 -35.78 22.15 -14.15
C PRO A 455 -35.82 23.56 -13.57
N ILE A 456 -35.90 24.58 -14.44
CA ILE A 456 -35.99 25.98 -14.01
C ILE A 456 -37.27 26.28 -13.24
N MET A 457 -38.39 25.60 -13.55
CA MET A 457 -39.65 25.74 -12.83
C MET A 457 -39.54 25.09 -11.43
N LEU A 458 -38.88 23.95 -11.32
CA LEU A 458 -38.59 23.31 -10.02
C LEU A 458 -37.68 24.18 -9.18
N ALA A 459 -36.66 24.80 -9.78
CA ALA A 459 -35.77 25.75 -9.11
C ALA A 459 -36.53 26.97 -8.59
N ALA A 460 -37.43 27.54 -9.45
CA ALA A 460 -38.28 28.66 -9.03
C ALA A 460 -39.21 28.30 -7.87
N ASP A 461 -39.73 27.06 -7.85
CA ASP A 461 -40.50 26.58 -6.68
C ASP A 461 -39.65 26.29 -5.46
N SER A 462 -38.40 25.88 -5.63
CA SER A 462 -37.51 25.57 -4.48
C SER A 462 -37.04 26.82 -3.71
N GLY A 463 -37.14 28.01 -4.33
CA GLY A 463 -36.67 29.28 -3.75
C GLY A 463 -35.13 29.33 -3.62
N ARG A 464 -34.39 28.78 -4.61
CA ARG A 464 -32.93 28.76 -4.62
C ARG A 464 -32.38 29.48 -5.85
N PRO A 465 -32.09 30.75 -5.73
CA PRO A 465 -31.62 31.58 -6.85
C PRO A 465 -30.28 31.09 -7.40
N GLU A 466 -29.40 30.47 -6.58
CA GLU A 466 -28.13 29.91 -7.03
C GLU A 466 -28.35 28.78 -8.05
N THR A 467 -29.25 27.83 -7.73
CA THR A 467 -29.61 26.74 -8.66
C THR A 467 -30.22 27.28 -9.94
N ALA A 468 -31.07 28.29 -9.87
CA ALA A 468 -31.63 28.93 -11.05
C ALA A 468 -30.57 29.64 -11.91
N ARG A 469 -29.57 30.29 -11.26
CA ARG A 469 -28.43 30.90 -11.98
C ARG A 469 -27.59 29.82 -12.69
N ALA A 470 -27.29 28.71 -12.03
CA ALA A 470 -26.56 27.61 -12.64
C ALA A 470 -27.30 27.03 -13.87
N LEU A 471 -28.62 26.83 -13.75
CA LEU A 471 -29.46 26.39 -14.85
C LEU A 471 -29.44 27.37 -16.02
N ILE A 472 -29.61 28.68 -15.78
CA ILE A 472 -29.59 29.72 -16.81
C ILE A 472 -28.21 29.76 -17.50
N LYS A 473 -27.13 29.69 -16.73
CA LYS A 473 -25.77 29.63 -17.25
C LYS A 473 -25.58 28.43 -18.18
N ALA A 474 -26.18 27.28 -17.84
CA ALA A 474 -26.15 26.06 -18.66
C ALA A 474 -27.16 26.09 -19.83
N GLY A 475 -27.90 27.18 -20.07
CA GLY A 475 -28.80 27.33 -21.19
C GLY A 475 -30.26 26.97 -20.91
N ALA A 476 -30.69 26.97 -19.64
CA ALA A 476 -32.10 26.81 -19.32
C ALA A 476 -32.95 27.96 -19.87
N LYS A 477 -34.04 27.60 -20.52
CA LYS A 477 -35.00 28.58 -21.09
C LYS A 477 -35.93 29.11 -20.01
N THR A 478 -35.88 30.41 -19.71
CA THR A 478 -36.77 31.08 -18.77
C THR A 478 -38.14 31.45 -19.33
N ASN A 479 -38.28 31.45 -20.65
CA ASN A 479 -39.49 31.81 -21.39
C ASN A 479 -40.33 30.58 -21.78
N VAL A 480 -40.30 29.53 -21.00
CA VAL A 480 -41.11 28.32 -21.15
C VAL A 480 -42.30 28.33 -20.20
N TRP A 481 -43.38 27.63 -20.56
CA TRP A 481 -44.60 27.56 -19.75
C TRP A 481 -45.15 26.13 -19.69
N THR A 482 -45.91 25.83 -18.65
CA THR A 482 -46.63 24.56 -18.51
C THR A 482 -47.78 24.50 -19.52
N ARG A 483 -48.08 23.29 -20.04
CA ARG A 483 -48.92 23.11 -21.22
C ARG A 483 -50.36 23.53 -20.99
N SER A 484 -50.95 23.17 -19.85
CA SER A 484 -52.37 23.39 -19.59
C SER A 484 -52.65 24.74 -18.91
N ASN A 485 -51.83 25.10 -17.91
CA ASN A 485 -52.08 26.27 -17.08
C ASN A 485 -51.25 27.49 -17.49
N ARG A 486 -50.40 27.38 -18.51
CA ARG A 486 -49.50 28.43 -18.99
C ARG A 486 -48.70 29.13 -17.88
N MET A 487 -48.25 28.34 -16.90
CA MET A 487 -47.44 28.86 -15.80
C MET A 487 -45.98 28.98 -16.23
N TRP A 488 -45.44 30.17 -16.16
CA TRP A 488 -44.03 30.47 -16.43
C TRP A 488 -43.20 30.32 -15.16
N PRO A 489 -41.90 30.10 -15.24
CA PRO A 489 -41.03 30.05 -14.04
C PRO A 489 -41.20 31.27 -13.12
N ILE A 490 -41.29 32.47 -13.74
CA ILE A 490 -41.47 33.72 -13.00
C ILE A 490 -42.84 33.81 -12.26
N ASN A 491 -43.89 33.18 -12.80
CA ASN A 491 -45.18 33.11 -12.15
C ASN A 491 -45.13 32.23 -10.90
N ILE A 492 -44.30 31.18 -10.93
CA ILE A 492 -44.10 30.28 -9.79
C ILE A 492 -43.36 31.04 -8.66
N ALA A 493 -42.29 31.75 -9.01
CA ALA A 493 -41.56 32.62 -8.07
C ALA A 493 -42.45 33.73 -7.51
N ALA A 494 -43.26 34.36 -8.35
CA ALA A 494 -44.18 35.43 -7.95
C ALA A 494 -45.24 34.97 -6.95
N ARG A 495 -45.80 33.75 -7.10
CA ARG A 495 -46.73 33.14 -6.16
C ARG A 495 -46.13 32.93 -4.75
N LYS A 496 -44.82 32.89 -4.66
CA LYS A 496 -44.07 32.77 -3.41
C LYS A 496 -43.55 34.11 -2.89
N THR A 497 -43.84 35.18 -3.61
CA THR A 497 -43.30 36.54 -3.32
C THR A 497 -41.76 36.56 -3.30
N ASP A 498 -41.12 35.66 -4.04
CA ASP A 498 -39.65 35.52 -4.07
C ASP A 498 -39.07 36.51 -5.11
N VAL A 499 -38.81 37.72 -4.65
CA VAL A 499 -38.24 38.80 -5.47
C VAL A 499 -36.86 38.46 -5.99
N GLY A 500 -36.00 37.83 -5.13
CA GLY A 500 -34.66 37.39 -5.55
C GLY A 500 -34.69 36.40 -6.71
N MET A 501 -35.57 35.39 -6.67
CA MET A 501 -35.78 34.45 -7.73
C MET A 501 -36.35 35.13 -9.01
N MET A 502 -37.33 36.04 -8.84
CA MET A 502 -37.88 36.78 -10.02
C MET A 502 -36.80 37.61 -10.70
N ARG A 503 -35.88 38.21 -9.95
CA ARG A 503 -34.75 38.98 -10.50
C ARG A 503 -33.82 38.07 -11.30
N VAL A 504 -33.44 36.91 -10.72
CA VAL A 504 -32.59 35.91 -11.44
C VAL A 504 -33.24 35.48 -12.76
N LEU A 505 -34.55 35.19 -12.75
CA LEU A 505 -35.30 34.79 -13.95
C LEU A 505 -35.41 35.91 -15.01
N LEU A 506 -35.27 37.16 -14.60
CA LEU A 506 -35.18 38.34 -15.46
C LEU A 506 -33.74 38.70 -15.85
N GLY A 507 -32.75 37.88 -15.50
CA GLY A 507 -31.34 38.12 -15.80
C GLY A 507 -30.70 39.22 -14.94
N LYS A 508 -31.25 39.48 -13.76
CA LYS A 508 -30.74 40.47 -12.79
C LYS A 508 -30.09 39.76 -11.59
N ASP A 509 -29.17 40.46 -10.95
CA ASP A 509 -28.59 39.98 -9.69
C ASP A 509 -29.66 39.98 -8.58
N PRO A 510 -29.85 38.89 -7.83
CA PRO A 510 -30.85 38.80 -6.78
C PRO A 510 -30.56 39.75 -5.58
N GLU A 511 -29.29 40.07 -5.34
CA GLU A 511 -28.84 40.81 -4.15
C GLU A 511 -28.55 42.29 -4.43
N VAL A 512 -28.22 42.63 -5.69
CA VAL A 512 -27.85 43.99 -6.05
C VAL A 512 -29.09 44.73 -6.56
N GLU A 513 -29.81 45.37 -5.63
CA GLU A 513 -30.96 46.23 -5.98
C GLU A 513 -30.44 47.56 -6.52
N GLN A 514 -30.68 47.84 -7.81
CA GLN A 514 -30.33 49.12 -8.39
C GLN A 514 -31.34 50.20 -8.01
N ARG A 515 -32.62 49.83 -7.83
CA ARG A 515 -33.73 50.73 -7.45
C ARG A 515 -34.74 50.00 -6.60
N ARG A 516 -35.34 50.73 -5.68
CA ARG A 516 -36.47 50.30 -4.85
C ARG A 516 -37.57 51.31 -4.93
N LEU A 517 -38.80 50.84 -5.17
CA LEU A 517 -40.02 51.68 -5.15
C LEU A 517 -40.75 51.39 -3.85
N VAL A 518 -41.18 52.45 -3.18
CA VAL A 518 -42.05 52.36 -2.02
C VAL A 518 -43.39 53.04 -2.39
N VAL A 519 -44.45 52.27 -2.27
CA VAL A 519 -45.83 52.73 -2.50
C VAL A 519 -46.53 52.80 -1.16
N ASP A 520 -46.93 53.98 -0.74
CA ASP A 520 -47.73 54.20 0.46
C ASP A 520 -49.18 54.40 0.08
N LEU A 521 -50.04 53.52 0.58
CA LEU A 521 -51.47 53.54 0.29
C LEU A 521 -52.20 54.62 1.08
N SER A 522 -51.68 55.03 2.24
CA SER A 522 -52.27 56.07 3.09
C SER A 522 -51.98 57.46 2.51
N GLU A 523 -50.73 57.66 2.04
CA GLU A 523 -50.33 58.94 1.44
C GLU A 523 -50.69 59.06 -0.04
N GLN A 524 -51.15 57.97 -0.67
CA GLN A 524 -51.39 57.87 -2.13
C GLN A 524 -50.20 58.39 -2.92
N ARG A 525 -48.98 57.89 -2.57
CA ARG A 525 -47.73 58.35 -3.15
C ARG A 525 -46.79 57.17 -3.44
N VAL A 526 -45.93 57.32 -4.44
CA VAL A 526 -44.82 56.41 -4.70
C VAL A 526 -43.51 57.18 -4.68
N TRP A 527 -42.52 56.60 -4.07
CA TRP A 527 -41.13 57.04 -4.09
C TRP A 527 -40.27 56.00 -4.80
N VAL A 528 -39.24 56.49 -5.48
CA VAL A 528 -38.22 55.68 -6.14
C VAL A 528 -36.88 56.03 -5.52
N TYR A 529 -36.21 55.05 -4.97
CA TYR A 529 -34.88 55.19 -4.36
C TYR A 529 -33.84 54.46 -5.21
N ASP A 530 -32.61 54.95 -5.20
CA ASP A 530 -31.45 54.20 -5.74
C ASP A 530 -30.92 53.18 -4.74
N SER A 531 -29.82 52.48 -5.12
CA SER A 531 -29.15 51.49 -4.29
C SER A 531 -28.54 52.07 -2.98
N SER A 532 -28.31 53.39 -2.92
CA SER A 532 -27.79 54.06 -1.72
C SER A 532 -28.93 54.52 -0.80
N GLY A 533 -30.18 54.43 -1.20
CA GLY A 533 -31.34 54.90 -0.49
C GLY A 533 -31.68 56.38 -0.80
N LEU A 534 -31.00 57.03 -1.77
CA LEU A 534 -31.30 58.37 -2.19
C LEU A 534 -32.60 58.39 -3.01
N GLU A 535 -33.51 59.33 -2.67
CA GLU A 535 -34.74 59.53 -3.44
C GLU A 535 -34.41 60.10 -4.83
N LEU A 536 -34.77 59.32 -5.87
CA LEU A 536 -34.60 59.69 -7.26
C LEU A 536 -35.83 60.38 -7.80
N TYR A 537 -37.01 60.01 -7.29
CA TYR A 537 -38.27 60.46 -7.81
C TYR A 537 -39.43 60.18 -6.86
N THR A 538 -40.41 61.07 -6.83
CA THR A 538 -41.69 60.84 -6.14
C THR A 538 -42.85 61.40 -6.94
N THR A 539 -44.04 60.79 -6.83
CA THR A 539 -45.26 61.29 -7.46
C THR A 539 -46.50 60.79 -6.71
N SER A 540 -47.58 61.57 -6.80
CA SER A 540 -48.89 61.14 -6.34
C SER A 540 -49.43 60.00 -7.23
N ILE A 541 -50.22 59.11 -6.63
CA ILE A 541 -50.86 57.95 -7.27
C ILE A 541 -52.33 57.87 -6.85
N SER A 542 -53.06 56.97 -7.52
CA SER A 542 -54.38 56.56 -7.03
C SER A 542 -54.47 55.05 -7.09
N THR A 543 -54.70 54.43 -5.95
CA THR A 543 -54.73 52.99 -5.73
C THR A 543 -56.13 52.42 -5.72
N GLY A 544 -56.30 51.13 -5.36
CA GLY A 544 -57.59 50.45 -5.36
C GLY A 544 -58.60 51.01 -4.40
N LYS A 545 -59.81 51.28 -4.88
CA LYS A 545 -60.94 51.73 -4.05
C LYS A 545 -61.48 50.61 -3.15
N LYS A 546 -62.34 50.93 -2.20
CA LYS A 546 -63.03 49.97 -1.32
C LYS A 546 -63.65 48.83 -2.13
N GLY A 547 -63.33 47.61 -1.79
CA GLY A 547 -63.74 46.39 -2.51
C GLY A 547 -62.79 45.96 -3.67
N TYR A 548 -61.79 46.79 -4.00
CA TYR A 548 -60.76 46.52 -5.02
C TYR A 548 -59.39 47.00 -4.50
N ALA A 549 -59.07 46.72 -3.27
CA ALA A 549 -57.85 47.21 -2.62
C ALA A 549 -56.60 46.76 -3.39
N THR A 550 -55.63 47.67 -3.54
CA THR A 550 -54.29 47.32 -4.00
C THR A 550 -53.62 46.47 -2.92
N PRO A 551 -53.16 45.27 -3.22
CA PRO A 551 -52.59 44.39 -2.21
C PRO A 551 -51.25 44.93 -1.68
N THR A 552 -51.09 44.97 -0.35
CA THR A 552 -49.80 45.26 0.32
C THR A 552 -48.82 44.08 0.16
N GLY A 553 -47.52 44.35 0.22
CA GLY A 553 -46.50 43.33 0.11
C GLY A 553 -45.30 43.76 -0.74
N THR A 554 -44.42 42.81 -0.97
CA THR A 554 -43.21 43.02 -1.79
C THR A 554 -43.37 42.38 -3.17
N TYR A 555 -43.10 43.14 -4.18
CA TYR A 555 -43.29 42.77 -5.58
C TYR A 555 -42.02 43.08 -6.40
N ALA A 556 -41.93 42.58 -7.63
CA ALA A 556 -40.95 42.99 -8.63
C ALA A 556 -41.67 43.43 -9.90
N ILE A 557 -41.10 44.39 -10.64
CA ILE A 557 -41.58 44.75 -11.95
C ILE A 557 -41.23 43.61 -12.94
N THR A 558 -42.24 42.86 -13.40
CA THR A 558 -42.02 41.68 -14.22
C THR A 558 -42.23 41.93 -15.73
N ASN A 559 -43.03 42.91 -16.09
CA ASN A 559 -43.31 43.29 -17.47
C ASN A 559 -43.47 44.80 -17.61
N LYS A 560 -43.04 45.35 -18.72
CA LYS A 560 -43.20 46.77 -19.05
C LYS A 560 -43.74 46.90 -20.47
N TYR A 561 -44.86 47.61 -20.62
CA TYR A 561 -45.51 47.83 -21.89
C TYR A 561 -45.76 49.32 -22.06
N ARG A 562 -45.32 49.89 -23.19
CA ARG A 562 -45.63 51.31 -23.51
C ARG A 562 -47.13 51.53 -23.65
N THR A 563 -47.80 50.53 -24.25
CA THR A 563 -49.26 50.50 -24.37
C THR A 563 -49.72 49.08 -24.05
N TRP A 564 -50.72 48.94 -23.20
CA TRP A 564 -51.36 47.69 -22.83
C TRP A 564 -52.87 47.86 -22.82
N THR A 565 -53.63 46.84 -23.22
CA THR A 565 -55.09 46.85 -23.08
C THR A 565 -55.46 45.81 -22.02
N SER A 566 -56.20 46.25 -21.00
CA SER A 566 -56.66 45.33 -19.94
C SER A 566 -57.56 44.25 -20.56
N THR A 567 -57.26 43.00 -20.25
CA THR A 567 -58.07 41.85 -20.62
C THR A 567 -59.39 41.78 -19.83
N LEU A 568 -59.42 42.40 -18.64
CA LEU A 568 -60.61 42.42 -17.78
C LEU A 568 -61.56 43.58 -18.07
N TYR A 569 -61.01 44.73 -18.38
CA TYR A 569 -61.81 45.98 -18.50
C TYR A 569 -61.79 46.56 -19.91
N HIS A 570 -61.08 45.95 -20.82
CA HIS A 570 -60.89 46.40 -22.20
C HIS A 570 -60.45 47.87 -22.33
N ALA A 571 -59.81 48.36 -21.27
CA ALA A 571 -59.35 49.75 -21.17
C ALA A 571 -57.86 49.85 -21.55
N SER A 572 -57.48 50.95 -22.19
CA SER A 572 -56.08 51.25 -22.49
C SER A 572 -55.33 51.61 -21.20
N MET A 573 -54.17 51.02 -21.03
CA MET A 573 -53.25 51.24 -19.90
C MET A 573 -51.87 51.66 -20.41
N PRO A 574 -51.65 52.93 -20.78
CA PRO A 574 -50.35 53.41 -21.21
C PRO A 574 -49.31 53.30 -20.06
N CYS A 575 -48.04 53.05 -20.42
CA CYS A 575 -46.92 52.88 -19.48
C CYS A 575 -47.18 51.80 -18.41
N PHE A 576 -47.82 50.66 -18.82
CA PHE A 576 -48.14 49.61 -17.86
C PHE A 576 -46.88 48.84 -17.42
N GLN A 577 -46.74 48.75 -16.10
CA GLN A 577 -45.69 48.00 -15.41
C GLN A 577 -46.33 46.96 -14.52
N ARG A 578 -46.32 45.70 -14.92
CA ARG A 578 -46.92 44.59 -14.17
C ARG A 578 -46.09 44.25 -12.95
N LEU A 579 -46.72 44.03 -11.80
CA LEU A 579 -46.10 43.65 -10.57
C LEU A 579 -46.24 42.14 -10.31
N SER A 580 -45.11 41.46 -10.16
CA SER A 580 -44.98 40.02 -9.85
C SER A 580 -45.98 39.14 -10.63
N CYS A 581 -46.09 39.34 -11.92
CA CYS A 581 -47.02 38.64 -12.81
C CYS A 581 -48.51 38.69 -12.37
N SER A 582 -48.87 39.59 -11.47
CA SER A 582 -50.24 39.78 -11.04
C SER A 582 -51.07 40.56 -12.06
N ASP A 583 -52.35 40.60 -11.86
CA ASP A 583 -53.26 41.38 -12.75
C ASP A 583 -53.28 42.86 -12.46
N PHE A 584 -52.37 43.36 -11.64
CA PHE A 584 -52.22 44.77 -11.31
C PHE A 584 -50.80 45.27 -11.54
N GLY A 585 -50.66 46.61 -11.55
CA GLY A 585 -49.39 47.28 -11.76
C GLY A 585 -49.54 48.77 -11.86
N PHE A 586 -48.45 49.47 -12.15
CA PHE A 586 -48.49 50.88 -12.46
C PHE A 586 -48.97 51.11 -13.88
N HIS A 587 -49.80 52.12 -14.09
CA HIS A 587 -50.14 52.60 -15.41
C HIS A 587 -50.58 54.08 -15.39
N GLN A 588 -50.53 54.71 -16.54
CA GLN A 588 -51.07 56.07 -16.70
C GLN A 588 -52.57 56.11 -16.41
N GLY A 589 -53.04 57.06 -15.62
CA GLY A 589 -54.45 57.23 -15.36
C GLY A 589 -54.78 58.49 -14.58
N ASN A 590 -56.07 58.75 -14.39
CA ASN A 590 -56.54 59.87 -13.56
C ASN A 590 -56.27 59.59 -12.08
N VAL A 591 -55.70 60.58 -11.39
CA VAL A 591 -55.29 60.52 -9.96
C VAL A 591 -56.05 61.62 -9.21
N PRO A 592 -57.20 61.28 -8.66
CA PRO A 592 -58.07 62.30 -7.98
C PRO A 592 -57.61 62.64 -6.57
N GLY A 593 -56.52 62.04 -6.05
CA GLY A 593 -56.03 62.24 -4.70
C GLY A 593 -56.62 61.29 -3.65
N TYR A 594 -57.38 60.28 -4.07
CA TYR A 594 -57.96 59.21 -3.25
C TYR A 594 -57.96 57.88 -4.01
N PRO A 595 -58.12 56.73 -3.33
CA PRO A 595 -58.21 55.43 -3.97
C PRO A 595 -59.41 55.32 -4.92
N ALA A 596 -59.17 55.18 -6.22
CA ALA A 596 -60.21 55.17 -7.27
C ALA A 596 -60.02 54.07 -8.33
N SER A 597 -59.00 53.25 -8.28
CA SER A 597 -58.73 52.19 -9.24
C SER A 597 -59.43 50.87 -8.86
N HIS A 598 -59.35 49.88 -9.74
CA HIS A 598 -59.79 48.50 -9.51
C HIS A 598 -58.58 47.60 -9.13
N GLY A 599 -57.71 48.09 -8.21
CA GLY A 599 -56.52 47.36 -7.73
C GLY A 599 -55.21 47.83 -8.36
N CYS A 600 -55.21 48.43 -9.56
CA CYS A 600 -54.01 48.99 -10.18
C CYS A 600 -53.57 50.29 -9.52
N ILE A 601 -52.32 50.66 -9.72
CA ILE A 601 -51.73 51.93 -9.24
C ILE A 601 -51.70 52.90 -10.39
N ARG A 602 -52.61 53.88 -10.38
CA ARG A 602 -52.68 54.91 -11.42
C ARG A 602 -51.65 56.00 -11.12
N VAL A 603 -50.97 56.45 -12.17
CA VAL A 603 -49.97 57.52 -12.11
C VAL A 603 -50.37 58.62 -13.09
N PRO A 604 -50.23 59.89 -12.76
CA PRO A 604 -50.59 61.00 -13.67
C PRO A 604 -49.82 60.89 -14.99
N PRO A 605 -50.40 61.35 -16.14
CA PRO A 605 -49.86 61.09 -17.49
C PRO A 605 -48.37 61.40 -17.64
N GLY A 606 -47.91 62.58 -17.40
CA GLY A 606 -46.47 62.93 -17.53
C GLY A 606 -45.56 62.21 -16.54
N ASN A 607 -46.08 61.96 -15.33
CA ASN A 607 -45.36 61.27 -14.26
C ASN A 607 -45.27 59.75 -14.53
N ALA A 608 -46.29 59.17 -15.17
CA ALA A 608 -46.25 57.75 -15.57
C ALA A 608 -45.15 57.48 -16.60
N GLN A 609 -44.94 58.39 -17.55
CA GLN A 609 -43.87 58.29 -18.52
C GLN A 609 -42.48 58.37 -17.86
N LYS A 610 -42.31 59.29 -16.91
CA LYS A 610 -41.06 59.43 -16.11
C LYS A 610 -40.79 58.20 -15.26
N LEU A 611 -41.81 57.72 -14.51
CA LEU A 611 -41.67 56.48 -13.72
C LEU A 611 -41.33 55.27 -14.62
N PHE A 612 -42.00 55.17 -15.77
CA PHE A 612 -41.74 54.12 -16.73
C PHE A 612 -40.31 54.17 -17.30
N ALA A 613 -39.78 55.37 -17.56
CA ALA A 613 -38.39 55.51 -18.05
C ALA A 613 -37.36 55.24 -16.96
N LEU A 614 -37.65 55.61 -15.73
CA LEU A 614 -36.72 55.48 -14.57
C LEU A 614 -36.59 54.06 -14.08
N THR A 615 -37.63 53.26 -14.12
CA THR A 615 -37.67 51.89 -13.57
C THR A 615 -37.24 50.84 -14.57
N GLU A 616 -36.84 49.67 -14.10
CA GLU A 616 -36.43 48.51 -14.90
C GLU A 616 -37.18 47.23 -14.49
N LEU A 617 -37.06 46.22 -15.33
CA LEU A 617 -37.50 44.86 -14.95
C LEU A 617 -36.65 44.35 -13.79
N GLY A 618 -37.31 43.78 -12.80
CA GLY A 618 -36.68 43.28 -11.58
C GLY A 618 -36.56 44.33 -10.46
N ASP A 619 -36.91 45.60 -10.67
CA ASP A 619 -36.95 46.58 -9.57
C ASP A 619 -37.97 46.15 -8.53
N ARG A 620 -37.56 46.25 -7.25
CA ARG A 620 -38.38 45.90 -6.08
C ARG A 620 -39.40 46.97 -5.82
N VAL A 621 -40.64 46.54 -5.59
CA VAL A 621 -41.73 47.41 -5.22
C VAL A 621 -42.33 46.98 -3.88
N GLU A 622 -42.24 47.82 -2.87
CA GLU A 622 -42.84 47.61 -1.55
C GLU A 622 -44.13 48.43 -1.49
N ILE A 623 -45.25 47.75 -1.24
CA ILE A 623 -46.56 48.39 -1.07
C ILE A 623 -46.94 48.28 0.41
N GLN A 624 -47.03 49.41 1.06
CA GLN A 624 -47.36 49.54 2.47
C GLN A 624 -48.66 50.33 2.68
N GLN A 625 -49.22 50.15 3.88
CA GLN A 625 -50.49 50.78 4.24
C GLN A 625 -50.35 52.27 4.40
#